data_cdea2a2f78fc05afe0a7a8cf6c562834
#
_entry.id   cdea2a2f78fc05afe0a7a8cf6c562834
#
_cell.length_a   1.000
_cell.length_b   1.000
_cell.length_c   1.000
_cell.angle_alpha   90.00
_cell.angle_beta   90.00
_cell.angle_gamma   90.00
#
_symmetry.space_group_name_H-M   'P 1'
#
loop_
_entity.id
_entity.type
_entity.pdbx_description
1 polymer ?
#
loop_
_entity_poly.entity_id
_entity_poly.type
_entity_poly.pdbx_seq_one_letter_code
_entity_poly.pdbx_strand_id
1 'polypeptide(L)'
;MTEDNRIRSVVIAGGGTAGWMAAAILSRALPRERLQISLVESDEIGIVGVGEATIPLIQNFNAILGIDELDFVRKTQGTFKLGIEFVDWHRVGSRYIHPFGRYGDDFGMTPFHQQWLRARSYGYDAPISDFSLTIQAALRGRFDKPAKGSPSVFSTYTYAYHFDASLYAKYLRGYAEQRGVERIEGKIADVLLRGEDGFIEALEMEDGRRFEADLFIDCTGFRALLIGKALGVGYEDWSNWLPCDRALAVPTQRTENPIPYTRSTARASGWQWRIPLQHRTGNGYVYSSRFISDEDARSELLANLDAPPTAEPRQLRFTTGRRTDAWAKNCISLGLSSGFLEPLESTSIHLIQTGCAKLLTWFPERDFDPLVVAEYNRQVREESESIRDFLVLHYHATERDDSPFWTHCRTMDVPDSLRSKMEIFRRTGRVPEPSYDLFHPASWVAVMLGQGMVPQSFDPMVDSVAPREAAAVLAGMRKVIAEAAEHMPMQQQFIDLHCRAEPVEMPAMAVAVSGS
;
A
#
# COMPACT_ATOMS: atom_id res chain seq x y z
N MET A 1 -7.69 -41.81 22.03
CA MET A 1 -7.11 -40.47 22.17
C MET A 1 -6.97 -39.95 20.76
N THR A 2 -7.70 -38.93 20.36
CA THR A 2 -7.52 -38.29 19.07
C THR A 2 -6.09 -37.71 19.08
N GLU A 3 -5.28 -38.04 18.07
CA GLU A 3 -3.98 -37.40 17.89
C GLU A 3 -4.14 -35.88 17.95
N ASP A 4 -3.19 -35.21 18.60
CA ASP A 4 -3.22 -33.75 18.72
C ASP A 4 -2.96 -33.12 17.33
N ASN A 5 -4.02 -32.71 16.65
CA ASN A 5 -4.00 -32.18 15.29
C ASN A 5 -3.51 -30.74 15.19
N ARG A 6 -2.99 -30.15 16.27
CA ARG A 6 -2.59 -28.72 16.30
C ARG A 6 -1.24 -28.50 15.65
N ILE A 7 -1.10 -27.37 14.94
CA ILE A 7 0.19 -26.83 14.52
C ILE A 7 1.00 -26.45 15.77
N ARG A 8 2.24 -26.94 15.85
CA ARG A 8 3.19 -26.71 16.95
C ARG A 8 4.42 -25.92 16.52
N SER A 9 4.76 -25.97 15.25
CA SER A 9 5.94 -25.31 14.70
C SER A 9 5.63 -24.58 13.41
N VAL A 10 6.19 -23.37 13.28
CA VAL A 10 6.14 -22.55 12.06
C VAL A 10 7.54 -22.12 11.69
N VAL A 11 7.90 -22.33 10.42
CA VAL A 11 9.11 -21.76 9.83
C VAL A 11 8.72 -20.68 8.84
N ILE A 12 9.21 -19.46 9.06
CA ILE A 12 9.05 -18.31 8.18
C ILE A 12 10.31 -18.16 7.34
N ALA A 13 10.19 -18.28 6.02
CA ALA A 13 11.30 -18.15 5.09
C ALA A 13 11.36 -16.72 4.54
N GLY A 14 12.39 -15.96 4.93
CA GLY A 14 12.62 -14.57 4.52
C GLY A 14 12.35 -13.53 5.61
N GLY A 15 13.35 -12.71 5.92
CA GLY A 15 13.38 -11.70 6.98
C GLY A 15 13.11 -10.27 6.53
N GLY A 16 12.45 -10.08 5.39
CA GLY A 16 11.96 -8.76 5.01
C GLY A 16 10.77 -8.30 5.85
N THR A 17 10.17 -7.18 5.48
CA THR A 17 9.00 -6.64 6.19
C THR A 17 7.88 -7.67 6.35
N ALA A 18 7.59 -8.48 5.31
CA ALA A 18 6.54 -9.51 5.37
C ALA A 18 6.84 -10.59 6.42
N GLY A 19 8.08 -11.10 6.45
CA GLY A 19 8.46 -12.13 7.43
C GLY A 19 8.40 -11.64 8.86
N TRP A 20 8.92 -10.46 9.15
CA TRP A 20 8.88 -9.90 10.50
C TRP A 20 7.48 -9.45 10.91
N MET A 21 6.61 -9.04 9.99
CA MET A 21 5.18 -8.81 10.28
C MET A 21 4.48 -10.12 10.65
N ALA A 22 4.71 -11.20 9.89
CA ALA A 22 4.16 -12.52 10.20
C ALA A 22 4.66 -13.05 11.55
N ALA A 23 5.96 -12.94 11.81
CA ALA A 23 6.56 -13.34 13.08
C ALA A 23 6.00 -12.56 14.27
N ALA A 24 5.86 -11.24 14.13
CA ALA A 24 5.34 -10.36 15.17
C ALA A 24 3.88 -10.71 15.51
N ILE A 25 3.01 -10.86 14.50
CA ILE A 25 1.58 -11.11 14.75
C ILE A 25 1.34 -12.52 15.29
N LEU A 26 2.04 -13.54 14.79
CA LEU A 26 1.92 -14.90 15.29
C LEU A 26 2.41 -15.02 16.75
N SER A 27 3.58 -14.44 17.08
CA SER A 27 4.11 -14.43 18.45
C SER A 27 3.25 -13.60 19.42
N ARG A 28 2.46 -12.67 18.91
CA ARG A 28 1.49 -11.90 19.72
C ARG A 28 0.22 -12.70 19.97
N ALA A 29 -0.24 -13.47 18.97
CA ALA A 29 -1.49 -14.22 19.03
C ALA A 29 -1.36 -15.51 19.84
N LEU A 30 -0.23 -16.21 19.74
CA LEU A 30 0.00 -17.50 20.38
C LEU A 30 1.31 -17.48 21.19
N PRO A 31 1.29 -17.89 22.47
CA PRO A 31 2.49 -17.92 23.29
C PRO A 31 3.44 -19.04 22.84
N ARG A 32 4.74 -18.88 23.14
CA ARG A 32 5.82 -19.80 22.76
C ARG A 32 5.56 -21.27 23.17
N GLU A 33 4.90 -21.48 24.30
CA GLU A 33 4.56 -22.80 24.81
C GLU A 33 3.51 -23.53 23.93
N ARG A 34 2.82 -22.77 23.09
CA ARG A 34 1.81 -23.29 22.15
C ARG A 34 2.35 -23.41 20.73
N LEU A 35 3.18 -22.45 20.30
CA LEU A 35 3.69 -22.38 18.94
C LEU A 35 5.15 -21.94 18.95
N GLN A 36 6.02 -22.81 18.43
CA GLN A 36 7.42 -22.47 18.14
C GLN A 36 7.50 -21.77 16.78
N ILE A 37 8.14 -20.62 16.72
CA ILE A 37 8.28 -19.83 15.50
C ILE A 37 9.77 -19.60 15.26
N SER A 38 10.26 -20.05 14.10
CA SER A 38 11.60 -19.76 13.61
C SER A 38 11.52 -18.94 12.32
N LEU A 39 12.37 -17.94 12.19
CA LEU A 39 12.47 -17.12 10.98
C LEU A 39 13.87 -17.26 10.39
N VAL A 40 13.93 -17.70 9.13
CA VAL A 40 15.17 -17.88 8.37
C VAL A 40 15.41 -16.68 7.48
N GLU A 41 16.53 -16.00 7.65
CA GLU A 41 16.96 -14.87 6.81
C GLU A 41 18.48 -14.85 6.64
N SER A 42 18.96 -14.08 5.66
CA SER A 42 20.39 -13.82 5.50
C SER A 42 20.69 -12.34 5.41
N ASP A 43 21.60 -11.85 6.25
CA ASP A 43 22.09 -10.48 6.24
C ASP A 43 22.74 -10.10 4.88
N GLU A 44 23.26 -11.10 4.14
CA GLU A 44 23.85 -10.88 2.81
C GLU A 44 22.80 -10.55 1.73
N ILE A 45 21.57 -11.07 1.85
CA ILE A 45 20.50 -10.79 0.88
C ILE A 45 19.95 -9.39 1.08
N GLY A 46 19.91 -8.95 2.32
CA GLY A 46 19.41 -7.62 2.72
C GLY A 46 17.92 -7.42 2.43
N ILE A 47 17.44 -6.24 2.79
CA ILE A 47 16.06 -5.79 2.54
C ILE A 47 16.05 -4.81 1.37
N VAL A 48 14.99 -4.82 0.56
CA VAL A 48 14.76 -3.76 -0.43
C VAL A 48 14.41 -2.47 0.35
N GLY A 49 15.44 -1.74 0.75
CA GLY A 49 15.32 -0.55 1.58
C GLY A 49 14.86 0.66 0.79
N VAL A 50 13.56 0.76 0.54
CA VAL A 50 12.92 1.95 0.00
C VAL A 50 12.10 2.62 1.11
N GLY A 51 11.82 3.93 0.98
CA GLY A 51 10.79 4.56 1.79
C GLY A 51 9.44 3.98 1.40
N GLU A 52 8.70 3.47 2.37
CA GLU A 52 7.38 2.93 2.17
C GLU A 52 6.31 3.95 2.54
N ALA A 53 5.22 3.93 1.77
CA ALA A 53 3.98 4.62 2.09
C ALA A 53 2.91 3.58 2.41
N THR A 54 2.03 3.91 3.35
CA THR A 54 0.97 3.00 3.80
C THR A 54 -0.42 3.61 3.65
N ILE A 55 -1.43 2.83 3.97
CA ILE A 55 -2.82 3.26 4.09
C ILE A 55 -3.27 3.14 5.56
N PRO A 56 -4.38 3.76 5.96
CA PRO A 56 -4.76 3.89 7.38
C PRO A 56 -4.86 2.59 8.19
N LEU A 57 -5.10 1.47 7.55
CA LEU A 57 -5.21 0.16 8.22
C LEU A 57 -3.92 -0.30 8.94
N ILE A 58 -2.77 0.32 8.65
CA ILE A 58 -1.52 0.11 9.40
C ILE A 58 -1.68 0.42 10.89
N GLN A 59 -2.54 1.39 11.25
CA GLN A 59 -2.81 1.74 12.64
C GLN A 59 -3.43 0.56 13.40
N ASN A 60 -4.36 -0.17 12.76
CA ASN A 60 -5.00 -1.34 13.36
C ASN A 60 -3.99 -2.47 13.61
N PHE A 61 -3.12 -2.73 12.64
CA PHE A 61 -2.07 -3.75 12.78
C PHE A 61 -1.12 -3.42 13.94
N ASN A 62 -0.63 -2.19 14.00
CA ASN A 62 0.24 -1.73 15.09
C ASN A 62 -0.47 -1.75 16.46
N ALA A 63 -1.76 -1.42 16.50
CA ALA A 63 -2.57 -1.47 17.73
C ALA A 63 -2.76 -2.91 18.23
N ILE A 64 -2.97 -3.90 17.34
CA ILE A 64 -3.04 -5.33 17.71
C ILE A 64 -1.71 -5.77 18.36
N LEU A 65 -0.59 -5.32 17.83
CA LEU A 65 0.72 -5.58 18.40
C LEU A 65 0.98 -4.82 19.71
N GLY A 66 0.18 -3.81 20.04
CA GLY A 66 0.40 -2.92 21.19
C GLY A 66 1.60 -1.98 21.00
N ILE A 67 1.91 -1.65 19.78
CA ILE A 67 3.00 -0.72 19.42
C ILE A 67 2.57 0.71 19.73
N ASP A 68 3.41 1.45 20.49
CA ASP A 68 3.24 2.89 20.67
C ASP A 68 3.49 3.62 19.35
N GLU A 69 2.53 4.41 18.92
CA GLU A 69 2.55 5.09 17.64
C GLU A 69 3.70 6.10 17.51
N LEU A 70 3.94 6.89 18.56
CA LEU A 70 4.96 7.94 18.51
C LEU A 70 6.37 7.32 18.55
N ASP A 71 6.53 6.23 19.29
CA ASP A 71 7.78 5.44 19.30
C ASP A 71 8.03 4.80 17.94
N PHE A 72 6.99 4.22 17.34
CA PHE A 72 7.07 3.67 15.98
C PHE A 72 7.50 4.74 14.96
N VAL A 73 6.83 5.90 14.92
CA VAL A 73 7.16 6.98 13.98
C VAL A 73 8.60 7.46 14.20
N ARG A 74 9.03 7.61 15.45
CA ARG A 74 10.39 8.02 15.82
C ARG A 74 11.43 7.00 15.35
N LYS A 75 11.23 5.71 15.63
CA LYS A 75 12.20 4.65 15.34
C LYS A 75 12.26 4.27 13.85
N THR A 76 11.23 4.58 13.09
CA THR A 76 11.18 4.29 11.65
C THR A 76 11.44 5.52 10.78
N GLN A 77 11.87 6.66 11.38
CA GLN A 77 12.07 7.93 10.67
C GLN A 77 10.79 8.40 9.95
N GLY A 78 9.63 8.04 10.51
CA GLY A 78 8.34 8.18 9.86
C GLY A 78 7.84 9.62 9.79
N THR A 79 6.92 9.84 8.85
CA THR A 79 6.09 11.05 8.74
C THR A 79 4.62 10.62 8.57
N PHE A 80 3.71 11.58 8.69
CA PHE A 80 2.27 11.29 8.56
C PHE A 80 1.82 11.47 7.12
N LYS A 81 0.81 10.68 6.72
CA LYS A 81 0.27 10.65 5.37
C LYS A 81 -1.25 10.81 5.40
N LEU A 82 -1.75 11.86 4.75
CA LEU A 82 -3.18 12.19 4.65
C LEU A 82 -3.81 11.71 3.33
N GLY A 83 -3.01 11.31 2.35
CA GLY A 83 -3.49 10.87 1.06
C GLY A 83 -2.38 10.74 0.03
N ILE A 84 -2.77 10.68 -1.24
CA ILE A 84 -1.86 10.59 -2.38
C ILE A 84 -2.21 11.68 -3.38
N GLU A 85 -1.24 12.51 -3.74
CA GLU A 85 -1.38 13.48 -4.83
C GLU A 85 -1.00 12.84 -6.15
N PHE A 86 -1.88 12.94 -7.13
CA PHE A 86 -1.68 12.51 -8.51
C PHE A 86 -1.46 13.74 -9.39
N VAL A 87 -0.28 13.81 -10.02
CA VAL A 87 0.13 14.92 -10.90
C VAL A 87 0.25 14.39 -12.31
N ASP A 88 -0.34 15.09 -13.27
CA ASP A 88 -0.30 14.77 -14.71
C ASP A 88 -0.96 13.44 -15.12
N TRP A 89 -1.81 12.84 -14.28
CA TRP A 89 -2.45 11.56 -14.59
C TRP A 89 -3.63 11.69 -15.55
N HIS A 90 -4.51 12.64 -15.34
CA HIS A 90 -5.64 12.89 -16.25
C HIS A 90 -5.17 13.51 -17.57
N ARG A 91 -4.43 14.61 -17.46
CA ARG A 91 -3.76 15.34 -18.54
C ARG A 91 -2.57 16.09 -17.95
N VAL A 92 -1.60 16.46 -18.79
CA VAL A 92 -0.46 17.28 -18.35
C VAL A 92 -0.95 18.58 -17.73
N GLY A 93 -0.45 18.92 -16.54
CA GLY A 93 -0.88 20.07 -15.72
C GLY A 93 -2.04 19.80 -14.78
N SER A 94 -2.70 18.62 -14.84
CA SER A 94 -3.77 18.28 -13.89
C SER A 94 -3.22 17.80 -12.56
N ARG A 95 -4.00 18.02 -11.50
CA ARG A 95 -3.70 17.53 -10.14
C ARG A 95 -4.97 17.16 -9.42
N TYR A 96 -4.93 16.07 -8.65
CA TYR A 96 -5.95 15.72 -7.67
C TYR A 96 -5.33 14.96 -6.50
N ILE A 97 -6.03 14.91 -5.37
CA ILE A 97 -5.63 14.13 -4.21
C ILE A 97 -6.68 13.05 -3.94
N HIS A 98 -6.23 11.80 -3.78
CA HIS A 98 -7.01 10.73 -3.17
C HIS A 98 -6.82 10.83 -1.65
N PRO A 99 -7.82 11.31 -0.88
CA PRO A 99 -7.68 11.58 0.55
C PRO A 99 -7.95 10.35 1.41
N PHE A 100 -7.34 10.29 2.58
CA PHE A 100 -7.73 9.36 3.63
C PHE A 100 -8.83 9.96 4.52
N GLY A 101 -9.97 10.20 3.93
CA GLY A 101 -11.10 10.84 4.57
C GLY A 101 -12.28 10.95 3.62
N ARG A 102 -13.37 11.50 4.12
CA ARG A 102 -14.57 11.69 3.32
C ARG A 102 -14.66 13.13 2.79
N TYR A 103 -15.56 13.31 1.86
CA TYR A 103 -16.02 14.62 1.40
C TYR A 103 -17.28 15.02 2.15
N GLY A 104 -17.26 16.18 2.79
CA GLY A 104 -18.43 16.73 3.48
C GLY A 104 -19.17 15.74 4.40
N ASP A 105 -20.40 16.05 4.69
CA ASP A 105 -21.36 15.17 5.34
C ASP A 105 -22.50 14.82 4.38
N ASP A 106 -22.98 13.58 4.46
CA ASP A 106 -24.10 13.11 3.66
C ASP A 106 -25.39 13.87 3.99
N PHE A 107 -26.24 14.02 3.00
CA PHE A 107 -27.54 14.65 3.16
C PHE A 107 -28.61 13.59 3.43
N GLY A 108 -28.77 13.24 4.70
CA GLY A 108 -29.59 12.11 5.09
C GLY A 108 -29.04 10.80 4.52
N MET A 109 -29.80 10.16 3.61
CA MET A 109 -29.37 8.92 2.94
C MET A 109 -28.64 9.17 1.61
N THR A 110 -28.48 10.42 1.20
CA THR A 110 -27.86 10.79 -0.08
C THR A 110 -26.39 11.09 0.14
N PRO A 111 -25.46 10.35 -0.50
CA PRO A 111 -24.03 10.62 -0.38
C PRO A 111 -23.66 12.06 -0.78
N PHE A 112 -22.73 12.66 -0.06
CA PHE A 112 -22.30 14.05 -0.26
C PHE A 112 -22.04 14.40 -1.73
N HIS A 113 -21.31 13.58 -2.44
CA HIS A 113 -20.91 13.86 -3.83
C HIS A 113 -22.11 13.97 -4.78
N GLN A 114 -23.23 13.31 -4.51
CA GLN A 114 -24.45 13.43 -5.31
C GLN A 114 -25.07 14.83 -5.17
N GLN A 115 -25.13 15.39 -3.97
CA GLN A 115 -25.59 16.77 -3.76
C GLN A 115 -24.63 17.80 -4.36
N TRP A 116 -23.33 17.52 -4.28
CA TRP A 116 -22.32 18.37 -4.93
C TRP A 116 -22.46 18.33 -6.47
N LEU A 117 -22.67 17.16 -7.08
CA LEU A 117 -22.95 17.02 -8.52
C LEU A 117 -24.19 17.82 -8.94
N ARG A 118 -25.28 17.71 -8.18
CA ARG A 118 -26.49 18.48 -8.41
C ARG A 118 -26.21 19.99 -8.31
N ALA A 119 -25.51 20.44 -7.27
CA ALA A 119 -25.17 21.85 -7.10
C ALA A 119 -24.35 22.39 -8.30
N ARG A 120 -23.40 21.59 -8.79
CA ARG A 120 -22.64 21.93 -10.00
C ARG A 120 -23.52 22.12 -11.24
N SER A 121 -24.56 21.31 -11.41
CA SER A 121 -25.49 21.45 -12.54
C SER A 121 -26.26 22.78 -12.53
N TYR A 122 -26.32 23.45 -11.38
CA TYR A 122 -26.90 24.80 -11.22
C TYR A 122 -25.85 25.93 -11.13
N GLY A 123 -24.58 25.63 -11.51
CA GLY A 123 -23.51 26.63 -11.55
C GLY A 123 -22.73 26.82 -10.25
N TYR A 124 -22.84 25.93 -9.27
CA TYR A 124 -21.98 25.95 -8.08
C TYR A 124 -20.55 25.52 -8.47
N ASP A 125 -19.58 26.42 -8.32
CA ASP A 125 -18.25 26.27 -8.93
C ASP A 125 -17.14 25.79 -7.95
N ALA A 126 -17.47 25.52 -6.68
CA ALA A 126 -16.47 25.04 -5.73
C ALA A 126 -16.02 23.59 -6.06
N PRO A 127 -14.72 23.33 -6.15
CA PRO A 127 -14.20 21.98 -6.39
C PRO A 127 -14.51 21.06 -5.19
N ILE A 128 -14.69 19.78 -5.47
CA ILE A 128 -15.01 18.79 -4.42
C ILE A 128 -13.91 18.72 -3.34
N SER A 129 -12.67 19.00 -3.69
CA SER A 129 -11.52 19.06 -2.76
C SER A 129 -11.70 20.05 -1.62
N ASP A 130 -12.50 21.11 -1.80
CA ASP A 130 -12.78 22.10 -0.75
C ASP A 130 -13.64 21.52 0.39
N PHE A 131 -14.23 20.35 0.16
CA PHE A 131 -15.09 19.65 1.11
C PHE A 131 -14.40 18.48 1.81
N SER A 132 -13.07 18.38 1.72
CA SER A 132 -12.28 17.39 2.45
C SER A 132 -11.26 18.07 3.33
N LEU A 133 -11.39 17.92 4.66
CA LEU A 133 -10.39 18.44 5.61
C LEU A 133 -9.02 17.83 5.34
N THR A 134 -8.98 16.56 4.98
CA THR A 134 -7.74 15.85 4.63
C THR A 134 -7.00 16.54 3.48
N ILE A 135 -7.72 16.87 2.39
CA ILE A 135 -7.12 17.54 1.23
C ILE A 135 -6.69 18.96 1.61
N GLN A 136 -7.55 19.69 2.31
CA GLN A 136 -7.25 21.07 2.69
C GLN A 136 -6.05 21.18 3.64
N ALA A 137 -5.91 20.25 4.59
CA ALA A 137 -4.75 20.14 5.47
C ALA A 137 -3.49 19.71 4.68
N ALA A 138 -3.61 18.70 3.83
CA ALA A 138 -2.51 18.19 3.01
C ALA A 138 -1.90 19.28 2.13
N LEU A 139 -2.72 20.03 1.39
CA LEU A 139 -2.27 21.12 0.51
C LEU A 139 -1.57 22.26 1.26
N ARG A 140 -1.85 22.41 2.54
CA ARG A 140 -1.22 23.42 3.43
C ARG A 140 -0.02 22.89 4.21
N GLY A 141 0.37 21.61 3.99
CA GLY A 141 1.47 20.98 4.72
C GLY A 141 1.17 20.76 6.21
N ARG A 142 -0.09 20.69 6.58
CA ARG A 142 -0.57 20.63 7.97
C ARG A 142 -1.01 19.22 8.36
N PHE A 143 -0.82 18.89 9.63
CA PHE A 143 -1.23 17.61 10.19
C PHE A 143 -1.56 17.76 11.67
N ASP A 144 -2.66 17.14 12.07
CA ASP A 144 -2.98 16.85 13.48
C ASP A 144 -3.67 15.50 13.58
N LYS A 145 -3.79 14.95 14.78
CA LYS A 145 -4.51 13.70 14.99
C LYS A 145 -6.02 13.93 14.95
N PRO A 146 -6.79 12.99 14.32
CA PRO A 146 -8.25 13.08 14.35
C PRO A 146 -8.80 13.10 15.77
N ALA A 147 -9.83 13.94 15.98
CA ALA A 147 -10.55 13.97 17.25
C ALA A 147 -11.35 12.66 17.42
N LYS A 148 -11.18 12.00 18.55
CA LYS A 148 -11.94 10.79 18.89
C LYS A 148 -13.12 11.15 19.83
N GLY A 149 -14.28 10.52 19.59
CA GLY A 149 -15.40 10.54 20.54
C GLY A 149 -16.30 11.78 20.51
N SER A 150 -16.09 12.73 19.61
CA SER A 150 -16.96 13.90 19.41
C SER A 150 -17.26 14.13 17.93
N PRO A 151 -18.52 14.35 17.54
CA PRO A 151 -18.85 14.73 16.17
C PRO A 151 -18.24 16.11 15.86
N SER A 152 -17.21 16.14 15.05
CA SER A 152 -16.59 17.38 14.59
C SER A 152 -15.97 17.17 13.21
N VAL A 153 -15.63 18.24 12.52
CA VAL A 153 -14.90 18.16 11.26
C VAL A 153 -13.56 17.41 11.43
N PHE A 154 -12.93 17.47 12.61
CA PHE A 154 -11.72 16.74 12.93
C PHE A 154 -11.90 15.21 13.12
N SER A 155 -13.14 14.71 13.11
CA SER A 155 -13.43 13.27 13.13
C SER A 155 -13.73 12.68 11.74
N THR A 156 -13.63 13.50 10.68
CA THR A 156 -14.01 13.12 9.30
C THR A 156 -12.89 12.47 8.49
N TYR A 157 -11.71 12.34 9.08
CA TYR A 157 -10.53 11.80 8.39
C TYR A 157 -9.76 10.80 9.24
N THR A 158 -8.90 10.07 8.57
CA THR A 158 -7.88 9.22 9.14
C THR A 158 -6.54 9.51 8.46
N TYR A 159 -5.50 8.83 8.84
CA TYR A 159 -4.15 9.03 8.31
C TYR A 159 -3.37 7.72 8.29
N ALA A 160 -2.30 7.71 7.56
CA ALA A 160 -1.31 6.65 7.54
C ALA A 160 0.09 7.22 7.78
N TYR A 161 1.11 6.47 7.40
CA TYR A 161 2.50 6.86 7.60
C TYR A 161 3.32 6.66 6.33
N HIS A 162 4.35 7.46 6.20
CA HIS A 162 5.55 7.11 5.46
C HIS A 162 6.60 6.63 6.47
N PHE A 163 7.37 5.62 6.15
CA PHE A 163 8.44 5.15 7.01
C PHE A 163 9.54 4.41 6.23
N ASP A 164 10.70 4.23 6.87
CA ASP A 164 11.76 3.40 6.31
C ASP A 164 11.45 1.92 6.56
N ALA A 165 11.27 1.15 5.48
CA ALA A 165 10.91 -0.26 5.55
C ALA A 165 11.94 -1.12 6.28
N SER A 166 13.23 -0.78 6.14
CA SER A 166 14.32 -1.50 6.81
C SER A 166 14.29 -1.28 8.32
N LEU A 167 14.02 -0.03 8.74
CA LEU A 167 13.87 0.30 10.15
C LEU A 167 12.61 -0.32 10.75
N TYR A 168 11.52 -0.41 9.98
CA TYR A 168 10.30 -1.09 10.45
C TYR A 168 10.53 -2.59 10.61
N ALA A 169 11.16 -3.26 9.66
CA ALA A 169 11.52 -4.66 9.78
C ALA A 169 12.42 -4.90 11.01
N LYS A 170 13.42 -4.05 11.25
CA LYS A 170 14.27 -4.11 12.45
C LYS A 170 13.48 -3.90 13.74
N TYR A 171 12.52 -2.99 13.74
CA TYR A 171 11.65 -2.74 14.89
C TYR A 171 10.80 -3.98 15.23
N LEU A 172 10.17 -4.58 14.20
CA LEU A 172 9.37 -5.79 14.34
C LEU A 172 10.20 -7.01 14.71
N ARG A 173 11.45 -7.11 14.22
CA ARG A 173 12.39 -8.15 14.64
C ARG A 173 12.62 -8.09 16.14
N GLY A 174 12.99 -6.94 16.70
CA GLY A 174 13.18 -6.80 18.13
C GLY A 174 11.92 -7.13 18.92
N TYR A 175 10.74 -6.76 18.41
CA TYR A 175 9.45 -7.10 19.00
C TYR A 175 9.19 -8.62 19.04
N ALA A 176 9.46 -9.32 17.94
CA ALA A 176 9.22 -10.76 17.80
C ALA A 176 10.24 -11.61 18.59
N GLU A 177 11.53 -11.26 18.53
CA GLU A 177 12.60 -11.93 19.30
C GLU A 177 12.34 -11.86 20.82
N GLN A 178 11.87 -10.71 21.34
CA GLN A 178 11.47 -10.57 22.75
C GLN A 178 10.31 -11.51 23.14
N ARG A 179 9.53 -11.99 22.18
CA ARG A 179 8.42 -12.94 22.37
C ARG A 179 8.80 -14.38 22.05
N GLY A 180 10.10 -14.63 21.84
CA GLY A 180 10.64 -15.99 21.69
C GLY A 180 10.67 -16.50 20.25
N VAL A 181 10.50 -15.63 19.24
CA VAL A 181 10.79 -15.99 17.86
C VAL A 181 12.30 -16.21 17.70
N GLU A 182 12.69 -17.34 17.16
CA GLU A 182 14.07 -17.68 16.90
C GLU A 182 14.48 -17.20 15.51
N ARG A 183 15.47 -16.31 15.45
CA ARG A 183 16.09 -15.92 14.18
C ARG A 183 17.19 -16.89 13.79
N ILE A 184 17.12 -17.40 12.57
CA ILE A 184 18.11 -18.30 11.99
C ILE A 184 18.81 -17.57 10.86
N GLU A 185 20.10 -17.28 11.05
CA GLU A 185 20.94 -16.72 10.00
C GLU A 185 21.36 -17.80 9.02
N GLY A 186 21.20 -17.53 7.72
CA GLY A 186 21.68 -18.36 6.65
C GLY A 186 20.82 -18.29 5.40
N LYS A 187 21.31 -18.90 4.32
CA LYS A 187 20.63 -18.96 3.03
C LYS A 187 19.98 -20.33 2.83
N ILE A 188 18.75 -20.32 2.33
CA ILE A 188 18.03 -21.52 1.92
C ILE A 188 18.64 -22.00 0.60
N ALA A 189 19.16 -23.21 0.60
CA ALA A 189 19.70 -23.89 -0.58
C ALA A 189 18.60 -24.66 -1.32
N ASP A 190 17.77 -25.41 -0.59
CA ASP A 190 16.70 -26.23 -1.17
C ASP A 190 15.48 -26.32 -0.24
N VAL A 191 14.36 -26.77 -0.81
CA VAL A 191 13.09 -27.04 -0.12
C VAL A 191 12.73 -28.51 -0.35
N LEU A 192 12.83 -29.30 0.71
CA LEU A 192 12.59 -30.73 0.64
C LEU A 192 11.09 -31.02 0.75
N LEU A 193 10.58 -31.85 -0.16
CA LEU A 193 9.17 -32.27 -0.19
C LEU A 193 9.04 -33.72 0.22
N ARG A 194 7.99 -34.04 1.00
CA ARG A 194 7.62 -35.43 1.32
C ARG A 194 7.20 -36.18 0.04
N GLY A 195 7.71 -37.35 -0.14
CA GLY A 195 7.45 -38.15 -1.34
C GLY A 195 6.02 -38.65 -1.49
N GLU A 196 5.29 -38.79 -0.37
CA GLU A 196 3.95 -39.37 -0.35
C GLU A 196 2.83 -38.37 -0.71
N ASP A 197 2.93 -37.13 -0.27
CA ASP A 197 1.88 -36.13 -0.43
C ASP A 197 2.40 -34.79 -1.00
N GLY A 198 3.74 -34.65 -1.09
CA GLY A 198 4.43 -33.47 -1.61
C GLY A 198 4.25 -32.23 -0.73
N PHE A 199 3.96 -32.39 0.55
CA PHE A 199 4.06 -31.30 1.53
C PHE A 199 5.54 -30.93 1.73
N ILE A 200 5.81 -29.72 2.20
CA ILE A 200 7.17 -29.34 2.58
C ILE A 200 7.54 -30.12 3.84
N GLU A 201 8.65 -30.86 3.78
CA GLU A 201 9.25 -31.58 4.89
C GLU A 201 10.19 -30.66 5.66
N ALA A 202 11.16 -30.04 4.96
CA ALA A 202 12.16 -29.19 5.56
C ALA A 202 12.72 -28.13 4.60
N LEU A 203 13.29 -27.08 5.18
CA LEU A 203 14.21 -26.19 4.48
C LEU A 203 15.64 -26.67 4.70
N GLU A 204 16.39 -26.87 3.62
CA GLU A 204 17.82 -27.18 3.67
C GLU A 204 18.64 -25.90 3.44
N MET A 205 19.56 -25.61 4.35
CA MET A 205 20.42 -24.44 4.29
C MET A 205 21.73 -24.73 3.52
N GLU A 206 22.39 -23.69 3.00
CA GLU A 206 23.70 -23.84 2.32
C GLU A 206 24.78 -24.47 3.22
N ASP A 207 24.66 -24.34 4.54
CA ASP A 207 25.57 -24.95 5.51
C ASP A 207 25.17 -26.38 5.94
N GLY A 208 24.15 -26.94 5.34
CA GLY A 208 23.68 -28.32 5.57
C GLY A 208 22.70 -28.46 6.75
N ARG A 209 22.40 -27.38 7.50
CA ARG A 209 21.33 -27.42 8.54
C ARG A 209 19.96 -27.64 7.87
N ARG A 210 19.06 -28.33 8.58
CA ARG A 210 17.68 -28.57 8.14
C ARG A 210 16.71 -28.06 9.19
N PHE A 211 15.61 -27.47 8.73
CA PHE A 211 14.55 -26.94 9.57
C PHE A 211 13.19 -27.50 9.13
N GLU A 212 12.66 -28.38 9.96
CA GLU A 212 11.34 -28.98 9.81
C GLU A 212 10.28 -28.13 10.52
N ALA A 213 9.04 -28.13 10.01
CA ALA A 213 7.90 -27.49 10.67
C ALA A 213 6.58 -28.11 10.20
N ASP A 214 5.53 -27.89 11.01
CA ASP A 214 4.17 -28.24 10.61
C ASP A 214 3.64 -27.29 9.51
N LEU A 215 3.96 -25.98 9.62
CA LEU A 215 3.54 -24.93 8.70
C LEU A 215 4.74 -24.10 8.26
N PHE A 216 4.78 -23.77 6.97
CA PHE A 216 5.77 -22.87 6.39
C PHE A 216 5.12 -21.58 5.89
N ILE A 217 5.79 -20.44 6.08
CA ILE A 217 5.36 -19.15 5.55
C ILE A 217 6.42 -18.65 4.58
N ASP A 218 6.03 -18.54 3.29
CA ASP A 218 6.92 -18.04 2.25
C ASP A 218 6.90 -16.52 2.20
N CYS A 219 7.96 -15.88 2.70
CA CYS A 219 8.27 -14.46 2.60
C CYS A 219 9.55 -14.21 1.79
N THR A 220 9.92 -15.13 0.87
CA THR A 220 11.19 -15.07 0.12
C THR A 220 11.19 -14.07 -1.04
N GLY A 221 10.22 -13.18 -1.08
CA GLY A 221 10.12 -12.11 -2.07
C GLY A 221 9.77 -12.64 -3.47
N PHE A 222 10.18 -11.94 -4.51
CA PHE A 222 9.91 -12.33 -5.90
C PHE A 222 10.42 -13.74 -6.26
N ARG A 223 11.38 -14.29 -5.50
CA ARG A 223 11.87 -15.65 -5.74
C ARG A 223 10.84 -16.72 -5.43
N ALA A 224 9.94 -16.48 -4.47
CA ALA A 224 8.88 -17.39 -4.03
C ALA A 224 9.38 -18.83 -3.94
N LEU A 225 10.42 -19.06 -3.13
CA LEU A 225 11.18 -20.33 -3.11
C LEU A 225 10.30 -21.52 -2.74
N LEU A 226 9.37 -21.33 -1.79
CA LEU A 226 8.50 -22.39 -1.30
C LEU A 226 7.26 -22.52 -2.19
N ILE A 227 6.41 -21.49 -2.21
CA ILE A 227 5.11 -21.56 -2.88
C ILE A 227 5.23 -21.68 -4.41
N GLY A 228 6.17 -20.94 -5.00
CA GLY A 228 6.33 -20.86 -6.44
C GLY A 228 7.27 -21.94 -6.98
N LYS A 229 8.50 -22.04 -6.45
CA LYS A 229 9.50 -22.97 -7.01
C LYS A 229 9.29 -24.39 -6.54
N ALA A 230 9.17 -24.63 -5.24
CA ALA A 230 9.09 -26.00 -4.72
C ALA A 230 7.68 -26.59 -4.92
N LEU A 231 6.61 -25.86 -4.57
CA LEU A 231 5.24 -26.34 -4.70
C LEU A 231 4.62 -26.13 -6.09
N GLY A 232 5.28 -25.38 -6.97
CA GLY A 232 4.86 -25.19 -8.36
C GLY A 232 3.56 -24.43 -8.54
N VAL A 233 3.14 -23.61 -7.56
CA VAL A 233 1.92 -22.78 -7.67
C VAL A 233 2.09 -21.76 -8.78
N GLY A 234 1.12 -21.70 -9.69
CA GLY A 234 1.11 -20.83 -10.85
C GLY A 234 1.09 -19.33 -10.49
N TYR A 235 1.32 -18.49 -11.50
CA TYR A 235 1.27 -17.04 -11.37
C TYR A 235 0.32 -16.46 -12.43
N GLU A 236 -0.60 -15.62 -11.99
CA GLU A 236 -1.52 -14.89 -12.85
C GLU A 236 -0.91 -13.53 -13.17
N ASP A 237 -0.50 -13.38 -14.42
CA ASP A 237 0.16 -12.18 -14.95
C ASP A 237 -0.88 -11.13 -15.38
N TRP A 238 -0.78 -9.93 -14.85
CA TRP A 238 -1.67 -8.79 -15.14
C TRP A 238 -0.99 -7.68 -15.93
N SER A 239 0.15 -7.95 -16.56
CA SER A 239 0.92 -6.96 -17.33
C SER A 239 0.17 -6.40 -18.55
N ASN A 240 -0.89 -7.06 -19.01
CA ASN A 240 -1.80 -6.53 -20.03
C ASN A 240 -2.63 -5.33 -19.55
N TRP A 241 -2.87 -5.19 -18.25
CA TRP A 241 -3.60 -4.08 -17.64
C TRP A 241 -2.70 -3.11 -16.85
N LEU A 242 -1.60 -3.62 -16.32
CA LEU A 242 -0.62 -2.88 -15.52
C LEU A 242 0.75 -3.06 -16.19
N PRO A 243 1.05 -2.26 -17.24
CA PRO A 243 2.12 -2.54 -18.19
C PRO A 243 3.53 -2.21 -17.69
N CYS A 244 3.66 -1.66 -16.49
CA CYS A 244 4.97 -1.42 -15.88
C CYS A 244 5.58 -2.73 -15.36
N ASP A 245 6.87 -2.92 -15.64
CA ASP A 245 7.62 -4.13 -15.27
C ASP A 245 8.94 -3.83 -14.56
N ARG A 246 9.24 -2.55 -14.34
CA ARG A 246 10.49 -2.09 -13.74
C ARG A 246 10.27 -0.92 -12.82
N ALA A 247 11.19 -0.79 -11.85
CA ALA A 247 11.31 0.41 -11.04
C ALA A 247 12.78 0.77 -10.80
N LEU A 248 13.04 2.05 -10.70
CA LEU A 248 14.28 2.61 -10.18
C LEU A 248 13.95 3.30 -8.85
N ALA A 249 14.73 3.06 -7.81
CA ALA A 249 14.57 3.69 -6.51
C ALA A 249 15.83 4.44 -6.10
N VAL A 250 15.69 5.67 -5.63
CA VAL A 250 16.81 6.52 -5.23
C VAL A 250 16.43 7.43 -4.05
N PRO A 251 17.22 7.45 -2.96
CA PRO A 251 17.03 8.42 -1.89
C PRO A 251 17.64 9.78 -2.27
N THR A 252 17.01 10.86 -1.81
CA THR A 252 17.55 12.22 -1.88
C THR A 252 17.67 12.82 -0.48
N GLN A 253 18.34 13.94 -0.36
CA GLN A 253 18.32 14.73 0.85
C GLN A 253 16.86 15.05 1.26
N ARG A 254 16.64 15.18 2.56
CA ARG A 254 15.30 15.51 3.10
C ARG A 254 14.90 16.94 2.72
N THR A 255 13.60 17.18 2.66
CA THR A 255 13.04 18.52 2.63
C THR A 255 12.81 19.04 4.06
N GLU A 256 12.96 20.35 4.30
CA GLU A 256 12.76 20.95 5.64
C GLU A 256 11.33 20.71 6.16
N ASN A 257 10.36 20.89 5.29
CA ASN A 257 8.94 20.72 5.61
C ASN A 257 8.36 19.55 4.79
N PRO A 258 8.37 18.33 5.33
CA PRO A 258 7.82 17.18 4.63
C PRO A 258 6.31 17.37 4.40
N ILE A 259 5.87 17.17 3.18
CA ILE A 259 4.45 17.21 2.84
C ILE A 259 3.73 16.00 3.44
N PRO A 260 2.48 16.15 3.98
CA PRO A 260 1.76 15.04 4.59
C PRO A 260 1.01 14.18 3.56
N TYR A 261 1.64 13.88 2.43
CA TYR A 261 1.09 13.00 1.39
C TYR A 261 2.19 12.42 0.50
N THR A 262 1.90 11.29 -0.12
CA THR A 262 2.74 10.75 -1.20
C THR A 262 2.42 11.52 -2.49
N ARG A 263 3.43 11.86 -3.29
CA ARG A 263 3.21 12.40 -4.64
C ARG A 263 3.51 11.32 -5.67
N SER A 264 2.56 11.10 -6.58
CA SER A 264 2.68 10.23 -7.75
C SER A 264 2.57 11.10 -9.00
N THR A 265 3.69 11.28 -9.72
CA THR A 265 3.73 12.11 -10.93
C THR A 265 3.81 11.22 -12.16
N ALA A 266 2.84 11.30 -13.04
CA ALA A 266 2.86 10.58 -14.32
C ALA A 266 3.99 11.11 -15.21
N ARG A 267 4.74 10.20 -15.85
CA ARG A 267 5.83 10.44 -16.78
C ARG A 267 5.49 9.87 -18.16
N ALA A 268 6.35 10.04 -19.11
CA ALA A 268 6.08 9.58 -20.48
C ALA A 268 5.87 8.07 -20.59
N SER A 269 6.49 7.25 -19.72
CA SER A 269 6.46 5.79 -19.82
C SER A 269 6.19 5.08 -18.49
N GLY A 270 5.51 5.77 -17.57
CA GLY A 270 5.21 5.29 -16.22
C GLY A 270 4.94 6.43 -15.26
N TRP A 271 5.36 6.29 -13.98
CA TRP A 271 5.11 7.30 -12.95
C TRP A 271 6.20 7.31 -11.87
N GLN A 272 6.45 8.47 -11.31
CA GLN A 272 7.45 8.71 -10.28
C GLN A 272 6.80 8.93 -8.93
N TRP A 273 7.24 8.18 -7.89
CA TRP A 273 6.82 8.43 -6.52
C TRP A 273 7.79 9.35 -5.79
N ARG A 274 7.24 10.03 -4.76
CA ARG A 274 7.98 10.82 -3.80
C ARG A 274 7.40 10.62 -2.41
N ILE A 275 8.22 10.11 -1.48
CA ILE A 275 7.85 9.73 -0.12
C ILE A 275 8.77 10.47 0.86
N PRO A 276 8.29 11.52 1.56
CA PRO A 276 9.10 12.27 2.51
C PRO A 276 9.21 11.55 3.84
N LEU A 277 10.45 11.38 4.32
CA LEU A 277 10.79 10.84 5.65
C LEU A 277 11.50 11.92 6.48
N GLN A 278 11.72 11.66 7.78
CA GLN A 278 12.40 12.63 8.64
C GLN A 278 13.88 12.80 8.29
N HIS A 279 14.57 11.79 7.76
CA HIS A 279 16.00 11.81 7.44
C HIS A 279 16.32 11.93 5.94
N ARG A 280 15.41 11.56 5.05
CA ARG A 280 15.58 11.56 3.60
C ARG A 280 14.24 11.67 2.88
N THR A 281 14.27 11.86 1.56
CA THR A 281 13.09 11.62 0.72
C THR A 281 13.33 10.39 -0.15
N GLY A 282 12.42 9.42 -0.11
CA GLY A 282 12.40 8.28 -1.02
C GLY A 282 11.80 8.70 -2.36
N ASN A 283 12.50 8.43 -3.44
CA ASN A 283 12.01 8.66 -4.80
C ASN A 283 12.17 7.39 -5.62
N GLY A 284 11.36 7.27 -6.66
CA GLY A 284 11.59 6.26 -7.66
C GLY A 284 10.65 6.40 -8.85
N TYR A 285 10.95 5.64 -9.89
CA TYR A 285 10.24 5.65 -11.15
C TYR A 285 9.81 4.22 -11.51
N VAL A 286 8.51 3.99 -11.53
CA VAL A 286 7.88 2.77 -12.06
C VAL A 286 7.64 3.00 -13.54
N TYR A 287 8.15 2.12 -14.40
CA TYR A 287 8.09 2.30 -15.84
C TYR A 287 7.93 0.99 -16.60
N SER A 288 7.51 1.11 -17.85
CA SER A 288 7.39 -0.02 -18.75
C SER A 288 8.58 -0.10 -19.71
N SER A 289 9.31 -1.20 -19.64
CA SER A 289 10.46 -1.45 -20.53
C SER A 289 10.08 -1.59 -22.01
N ARG A 290 8.79 -1.70 -22.33
CA ARG A 290 8.29 -1.65 -23.72
C ARG A 290 8.37 -0.26 -24.34
N PHE A 291 8.40 0.80 -23.53
CA PHE A 291 8.24 2.18 -23.98
C PHE A 291 9.45 3.06 -23.68
N ILE A 292 10.36 2.63 -22.81
CA ILE A 292 11.57 3.37 -22.46
C ILE A 292 12.71 2.41 -22.09
N SER A 293 13.94 2.77 -22.43
CA SER A 293 15.13 2.01 -22.00
C SER A 293 15.44 2.22 -20.51
N ASP A 294 16.18 1.29 -19.89
CA ASP A 294 16.61 1.41 -18.49
C ASP A 294 17.49 2.67 -18.28
N GLU A 295 18.30 3.04 -19.26
CA GLU A 295 19.19 4.21 -19.22
C GLU A 295 18.42 5.53 -19.31
N ASP A 296 17.46 5.61 -20.25
CA ASP A 296 16.61 6.80 -20.40
C ASP A 296 15.71 6.98 -19.15
N ALA A 297 15.15 5.88 -18.62
CA ALA A 297 14.36 5.92 -17.38
C ALA A 297 15.19 6.42 -16.20
N ARG A 298 16.47 6.00 -16.10
CA ARG A 298 17.39 6.51 -15.09
C ARG A 298 17.65 8.01 -15.26
N SER A 299 17.87 8.44 -16.48
CA SER A 299 18.11 9.84 -16.81
C SER A 299 16.88 10.71 -16.50
N GLU A 300 15.68 10.23 -16.86
CA GLU A 300 14.41 10.90 -16.56
C GLU A 300 14.18 11.00 -15.05
N LEU A 301 14.41 9.92 -14.28
CA LEU A 301 14.30 9.95 -12.83
C LEU A 301 15.21 11.01 -12.22
N LEU A 302 16.49 10.98 -12.56
CA LEU A 302 17.50 11.90 -11.98
C LEU A 302 17.24 13.36 -12.34
N ALA A 303 16.78 13.64 -13.56
CA ALA A 303 16.42 15.00 -14.01
C ALA A 303 15.19 15.58 -13.29
N ASN A 304 14.39 14.74 -12.66
CA ASN A 304 13.13 15.13 -11.99
C ASN A 304 13.17 14.98 -10.46
N LEU A 305 14.35 14.88 -9.88
CA LEU A 305 14.53 14.93 -8.42
C LEU A 305 14.49 16.37 -7.92
N ASP A 306 13.87 16.60 -6.76
CA ASP A 306 13.79 17.93 -6.14
C ASP A 306 15.03 18.27 -5.30
N ALA A 307 15.88 17.30 -5.02
CA ALA A 307 17.11 17.46 -4.24
C ALA A 307 18.19 16.47 -4.74
N PRO A 308 19.47 16.72 -4.45
CA PRO A 308 20.54 15.81 -4.85
C PRO A 308 20.34 14.38 -4.34
N PRO A 309 20.62 13.35 -5.17
CA PRO A 309 20.58 11.96 -4.74
C PRO A 309 21.67 11.69 -3.70
N THR A 310 21.39 10.82 -2.74
CA THR A 310 22.35 10.41 -1.69
C THR A 310 22.89 9.01 -1.90
N ALA A 311 22.43 8.31 -2.94
CA ALA A 311 22.93 7.00 -3.40
C ALA A 311 22.66 6.82 -4.89
N GLU A 312 23.27 5.79 -5.49
CA GLU A 312 22.97 5.38 -6.85
C GLU A 312 21.55 4.79 -6.97
N PRO A 313 20.83 5.05 -8.08
CA PRO A 313 19.54 4.43 -8.32
C PRO A 313 19.64 2.91 -8.38
N ARG A 314 18.79 2.24 -7.60
CA ARG A 314 18.69 0.77 -7.60
C ARG A 314 17.54 0.34 -8.50
N GLN A 315 17.84 -0.55 -9.45
CA GLN A 315 16.84 -1.13 -10.33
C GLN A 315 16.17 -2.35 -9.70
N LEU A 316 14.86 -2.45 -9.90
CA LEU A 316 14.01 -3.58 -9.56
C LEU A 316 13.28 -4.05 -10.83
N ARG A 317 13.08 -5.36 -10.95
CA ARG A 317 12.29 -5.98 -12.03
C ARG A 317 11.19 -6.81 -11.40
N PHE A 318 10.00 -6.73 -11.96
CA PHE A 318 8.84 -7.44 -11.43
C PHE A 318 7.84 -7.78 -12.54
N THR A 319 6.93 -8.67 -12.25
CA THR A 319 5.70 -8.89 -13.00
C THR A 319 4.54 -8.57 -12.09
N THR A 320 3.67 -7.65 -12.51
CA THR A 320 2.45 -7.34 -11.75
C THR A 320 1.46 -8.49 -11.86
N GLY A 321 0.96 -8.95 -10.72
CA GLY A 321 0.07 -10.11 -10.66
C GLY A 321 0.07 -10.78 -9.30
N ARG A 322 -0.47 -11.99 -9.23
CA ARG A 322 -0.55 -12.78 -8.00
C ARG A 322 -0.30 -14.27 -8.25
N ARG A 323 0.00 -15.02 -7.21
CA ARG A 323 -0.11 -16.48 -7.27
C ARG A 323 -1.58 -16.88 -7.48
N THR A 324 -1.79 -17.99 -8.23
CA THR A 324 -3.15 -18.55 -8.37
C THR A 324 -3.74 -18.89 -7.02
N ASP A 325 -2.91 -19.39 -6.12
CA ASP A 325 -3.21 -19.70 -4.73
C ASP A 325 -2.13 -19.15 -3.81
N ALA A 326 -2.54 -18.44 -2.76
CA ALA A 326 -1.63 -17.93 -1.73
C ALA A 326 -1.33 -18.98 -0.65
N TRP A 327 -2.14 -20.01 -0.56
CA TRP A 327 -1.98 -21.15 0.33
C TRP A 327 -2.05 -22.46 -0.46
N ALA A 328 -1.00 -23.26 -0.39
CA ALA A 328 -0.93 -24.60 -0.97
C ALA A 328 -0.28 -25.57 0.04
N LYS A 329 -0.95 -26.70 0.28
CA LYS A 329 -0.47 -27.72 1.24
C LYS A 329 -0.19 -27.10 2.61
N ASN A 330 1.00 -27.28 3.18
CA ASN A 330 1.44 -26.66 4.44
C ASN A 330 2.25 -25.37 4.24
N CYS A 331 2.01 -24.63 3.15
CA CYS A 331 2.72 -23.39 2.87
C CYS A 331 1.75 -22.24 2.54
N ILE A 332 1.93 -21.11 3.23
CA ILE A 332 1.24 -19.86 2.96
C ILE A 332 2.25 -18.82 2.50
N SER A 333 1.97 -18.13 1.40
CA SER A 333 2.82 -17.04 0.92
C SER A 333 2.30 -15.67 1.39
N LEU A 334 3.23 -14.79 1.76
CA LEU A 334 2.95 -13.41 2.17
C LEU A 334 3.90 -12.42 1.48
N GLY A 335 3.39 -11.23 1.20
CA GLY A 335 4.15 -10.19 0.51
C GLY A 335 4.48 -10.56 -0.93
N LEU A 336 5.69 -10.24 -1.39
CA LEU A 336 6.08 -10.37 -2.80
C LEU A 336 6.12 -11.83 -3.30
N SER A 337 6.15 -12.83 -2.43
CA SER A 337 6.02 -14.24 -2.82
C SER A 337 4.59 -14.64 -3.19
N SER A 338 3.60 -13.95 -2.62
CA SER A 338 2.18 -14.13 -2.94
C SER A 338 1.75 -13.40 -4.20
N GLY A 339 2.40 -12.28 -4.51
CA GLY A 339 2.11 -11.45 -5.68
C GLY A 339 2.67 -10.05 -5.53
N PHE A 340 2.55 -9.27 -6.58
CA PHE A 340 2.98 -7.87 -6.59
C PHE A 340 1.97 -7.00 -7.33
N LEU A 341 1.58 -5.93 -6.67
CA LEU A 341 0.85 -4.81 -7.23
C LEU A 341 1.68 -3.55 -7.05
N GLU A 342 1.73 -2.72 -8.08
CA GLU A 342 2.48 -1.47 -8.05
C GLU A 342 2.10 -0.62 -6.83
N PRO A 343 3.07 0.08 -6.18
CA PRO A 343 2.82 0.81 -4.94
C PRO A 343 2.08 2.15 -5.16
N LEU A 344 1.34 2.30 -6.27
CA LEU A 344 0.62 3.51 -6.66
C LEU A 344 -0.35 3.98 -5.58
N GLU A 345 -1.09 3.05 -4.99
CA GLU A 345 -2.03 3.29 -3.89
C GLU A 345 -1.50 2.81 -2.52
N SER A 346 -0.20 2.50 -2.44
CA SER A 346 0.48 2.11 -1.19
C SER A 346 -0.09 0.85 -0.54
N THR A 347 -0.49 -0.14 -1.34
CA THR A 347 -1.17 -1.36 -0.89
C THR A 347 -0.23 -2.51 -0.53
N SER A 348 1.07 -2.43 -0.81
CA SER A 348 2.02 -3.53 -0.60
C SER A 348 2.07 -4.01 0.86
N ILE A 349 2.23 -3.08 1.81
CA ILE A 349 2.22 -3.41 3.26
C ILE A 349 0.82 -3.86 3.71
N HIS A 350 -0.23 -3.26 3.15
CA HIS A 350 -1.61 -3.65 3.46
C HIS A 350 -1.88 -5.12 3.10
N LEU A 351 -1.48 -5.59 1.93
CA LEU A 351 -1.65 -7.00 1.54
C LEU A 351 -0.92 -7.98 2.48
N ILE A 352 0.22 -7.57 3.06
CA ILE A 352 0.88 -8.35 4.09
C ILE A 352 0.02 -8.38 5.37
N GLN A 353 -0.52 -7.24 5.78
CA GLN A 353 -1.36 -7.13 6.99
C GLN A 353 -2.62 -7.98 6.88
N THR A 354 -3.33 -7.89 5.76
CA THR A 354 -4.55 -8.68 5.54
C THR A 354 -4.26 -10.16 5.37
N GLY A 355 -3.13 -10.52 4.74
CA GLY A 355 -2.64 -11.88 4.69
C GLY A 355 -2.36 -12.44 6.09
N CYS A 356 -1.71 -11.67 6.96
CA CYS A 356 -1.50 -12.03 8.37
C CYS A 356 -2.83 -12.15 9.14
N ALA A 357 -3.78 -11.24 8.93
CA ALA A 357 -5.09 -11.29 9.58
C ALA A 357 -5.89 -12.53 9.13
N LYS A 358 -5.88 -12.82 7.83
CA LYS A 358 -6.51 -14.03 7.28
C LYS A 358 -5.84 -15.30 7.81
N LEU A 359 -4.49 -15.32 7.93
CA LEU A 359 -3.77 -16.42 8.54
C LEU A 359 -4.22 -16.68 9.98
N LEU A 360 -4.41 -15.63 10.79
CA LEU A 360 -4.93 -15.80 12.16
C LEU A 360 -6.39 -16.27 12.18
N THR A 361 -7.22 -15.78 11.27
CA THR A 361 -8.64 -16.15 11.17
C THR A 361 -8.83 -17.61 10.75
N TRP A 362 -8.01 -18.06 9.80
CA TRP A 362 -8.04 -19.39 9.21
C TRP A 362 -6.83 -20.23 9.61
N PHE A 363 -6.31 -20.03 10.85
CA PHE A 363 -5.12 -20.75 11.30
C PHE A 363 -5.33 -22.26 11.24
N PRO A 364 -4.45 -23.03 10.54
CA PRO A 364 -4.73 -24.41 10.21
C PRO A 364 -4.58 -25.37 11.39
N GLU A 365 -5.12 -26.55 11.23
CA GLU A 365 -4.73 -27.78 11.85
C GLU A 365 -3.80 -28.57 10.91
N ARG A 366 -3.16 -29.65 11.39
CA ARG A 366 -2.19 -30.45 10.61
C ARG A 366 -2.78 -31.19 9.39
N ASP A 367 -4.09 -31.38 9.34
CA ASP A 367 -4.81 -31.97 8.23
C ASP A 367 -5.06 -31.01 7.05
N PHE A 368 -4.87 -29.69 7.30
CA PHE A 368 -5.03 -28.65 6.29
C PHE A 368 -6.33 -28.76 5.50
N ASP A 369 -7.46 -28.68 6.20
CA ASP A 369 -8.80 -28.85 5.63
C ASP A 369 -8.93 -28.08 4.30
N PRO A 370 -9.25 -28.79 3.18
CA PRO A 370 -9.35 -28.18 1.86
C PRO A 370 -10.37 -27.03 1.75
N LEU A 371 -11.43 -27.03 2.57
CA LEU A 371 -12.43 -25.97 2.58
C LEU A 371 -11.86 -24.69 3.21
N VAL A 372 -11.07 -24.83 4.26
CA VAL A 372 -10.37 -23.70 4.91
C VAL A 372 -9.35 -23.10 3.96
N VAL A 373 -8.55 -23.93 3.30
CA VAL A 373 -7.56 -23.51 2.30
C VAL A 373 -8.25 -22.80 1.13
N ALA A 374 -9.33 -23.36 0.62
CA ALA A 374 -10.09 -22.75 -0.50
C ALA A 374 -10.68 -21.39 -0.12
N GLU A 375 -11.21 -21.24 1.09
CA GLU A 375 -11.79 -19.98 1.56
C GLU A 375 -10.70 -18.90 1.77
N TYR A 376 -9.55 -19.24 2.34
CA TYR A 376 -8.42 -18.35 2.42
C TYR A 376 -8.00 -17.83 1.04
N ASN A 377 -7.81 -18.73 0.08
CA ASN A 377 -7.43 -18.42 -1.29
C ASN A 377 -8.46 -17.55 -2.00
N ARG A 378 -9.77 -17.82 -1.79
CA ARG A 378 -10.86 -16.99 -2.33
C ARG A 378 -10.76 -15.55 -1.84
N GLN A 379 -10.59 -15.35 -0.51
CA GLN A 379 -10.50 -14.00 0.08
C GLN A 379 -9.27 -13.24 -0.40
N VAL A 380 -8.10 -13.89 -0.53
CA VAL A 380 -6.89 -13.25 -1.05
C VAL A 380 -7.06 -12.86 -2.51
N ARG A 381 -7.70 -13.71 -3.32
CA ARG A 381 -7.99 -13.43 -4.72
C ARG A 381 -8.90 -12.22 -4.88
N GLU A 382 -10.05 -12.19 -4.22
CA GLU A 382 -11.04 -11.12 -4.33
C GLU A 382 -10.45 -9.76 -3.92
N GLU A 383 -9.67 -9.72 -2.85
CA GLU A 383 -8.99 -8.50 -2.43
C GLU A 383 -7.97 -8.03 -3.48
N SER A 384 -7.15 -8.94 -4.00
CA SER A 384 -6.14 -8.61 -5.01
C SER A 384 -6.77 -8.11 -6.30
N GLU A 385 -7.87 -8.71 -6.74
CA GLU A 385 -8.61 -8.30 -7.94
C GLU A 385 -9.29 -6.94 -7.76
N SER A 386 -9.85 -6.64 -6.58
CA SER A 386 -10.39 -5.31 -6.27
C SER A 386 -9.31 -4.23 -6.31
N ILE A 387 -8.13 -4.49 -5.73
CA ILE A 387 -6.99 -3.55 -5.77
C ILE A 387 -6.48 -3.39 -7.21
N ARG A 388 -6.36 -4.48 -7.98
CA ARG A 388 -6.01 -4.44 -9.41
C ARG A 388 -6.93 -3.49 -10.17
N ASP A 389 -8.24 -3.64 -10.02
CA ASP A 389 -9.23 -2.83 -10.72
C ASP A 389 -9.09 -1.34 -10.38
N PHE A 390 -8.81 -1.03 -9.12
CA PHE A 390 -8.57 0.35 -8.71
C PHE A 390 -7.27 0.94 -9.30
N LEU A 391 -6.20 0.14 -9.38
CA LEU A 391 -4.96 0.57 -10.03
C LEU A 391 -5.17 0.76 -11.55
N VAL A 392 -5.85 -0.18 -12.20
CA VAL A 392 -6.15 -0.10 -13.64
C VAL A 392 -7.00 1.14 -13.96
N LEU A 393 -7.91 1.54 -13.07
CA LEU A 393 -8.67 2.78 -13.22
C LEU A 393 -7.77 4.00 -13.42
N HIS A 394 -6.68 4.13 -12.64
CA HIS A 394 -5.75 5.27 -12.75
C HIS A 394 -5.08 5.34 -14.12
N TYR A 395 -4.72 4.19 -14.69
CA TYR A 395 -4.10 4.13 -16.01
C TYR A 395 -5.08 4.34 -17.15
N HIS A 396 -6.27 3.73 -17.04
CA HIS A 396 -7.24 3.71 -18.14
C HIS A 396 -8.08 4.98 -18.24
N ALA A 397 -8.46 5.59 -17.12
CA ALA A 397 -9.36 6.77 -17.10
C ALA A 397 -8.65 8.09 -17.44
N THR A 398 -7.56 8.04 -18.17
CA THR A 398 -6.76 9.19 -18.60
C THR A 398 -7.24 9.77 -19.94
N GLU A 399 -7.04 11.07 -20.15
CA GLU A 399 -7.16 11.72 -21.47
C GLU A 399 -5.79 11.85 -22.18
N ARG A 400 -4.70 11.43 -21.54
CA ARG A 400 -3.35 11.54 -22.11
C ARG A 400 -3.20 10.69 -23.37
N ASP A 401 -2.57 11.28 -24.38
CA ASP A 401 -2.16 10.66 -25.64
C ASP A 401 -0.81 11.18 -26.14
N ASP A 402 -0.12 11.90 -25.26
CA ASP A 402 1.16 12.55 -25.49
C ASP A 402 2.34 11.56 -25.56
N SER A 403 2.11 10.28 -25.30
CA SER A 403 3.10 9.21 -25.47
C SER A 403 2.44 7.88 -25.88
N PRO A 404 3.21 6.96 -26.50
CA PRO A 404 2.72 5.61 -26.84
C PRO A 404 2.25 4.82 -25.60
N PHE A 405 2.89 5.02 -24.43
CA PHE A 405 2.49 4.40 -23.16
C PHE A 405 1.09 4.85 -22.74
N TRP A 406 0.81 6.15 -22.70
CA TRP A 406 -0.49 6.66 -22.28
C TRP A 406 -1.58 6.37 -23.32
N THR A 407 -1.25 6.39 -24.60
CA THR A 407 -2.17 5.94 -25.65
C THR A 407 -2.56 4.47 -25.44
N HIS A 408 -1.59 3.60 -25.12
CA HIS A 408 -1.86 2.20 -24.79
C HIS A 408 -2.77 2.07 -23.54
N CYS A 409 -2.43 2.73 -22.45
CA CYS A 409 -3.22 2.68 -21.20
C CYS A 409 -4.67 3.15 -21.40
N ARG A 410 -4.88 4.24 -22.14
CA ARG A 410 -6.21 4.79 -22.43
C ARG A 410 -7.07 3.87 -23.27
N THR A 411 -6.48 3.11 -24.19
CA THR A 411 -7.19 2.30 -25.19
C THR A 411 -7.22 0.81 -24.90
N MET A 412 -6.49 0.34 -23.87
CA MET A 412 -6.46 -1.07 -23.49
C MET A 412 -7.83 -1.56 -23.00
N ASP A 413 -8.10 -2.83 -23.18
CA ASP A 413 -9.21 -3.48 -22.49
C ASP A 413 -9.01 -3.47 -20.98
N VAL A 414 -10.11 -3.45 -20.24
CA VAL A 414 -10.10 -3.48 -18.76
C VAL A 414 -10.97 -4.62 -18.23
N PRO A 415 -10.74 -5.08 -16.99
CA PRO A 415 -11.60 -6.09 -16.37
C PRO A 415 -13.08 -5.70 -16.43
N ASP A 416 -13.97 -6.67 -16.66
CA ASP A 416 -15.42 -6.42 -16.75
C ASP A 416 -16.01 -5.81 -15.47
N SER A 417 -15.46 -6.18 -14.31
CA SER A 417 -15.79 -5.60 -13.01
C SER A 417 -15.54 -4.09 -12.98
N LEU A 418 -14.36 -3.67 -13.44
CA LEU A 418 -14.01 -2.25 -13.55
C LEU A 418 -14.86 -1.53 -14.60
N ARG A 419 -15.02 -2.12 -15.78
CA ARG A 419 -15.83 -1.55 -16.88
C ARG A 419 -17.26 -1.26 -16.41
N SER A 420 -17.89 -2.22 -15.72
CA SER A 420 -19.22 -2.05 -15.15
C SER A 420 -19.28 -0.92 -14.12
N LYS A 421 -18.31 -0.87 -13.20
CA LYS A 421 -18.24 0.17 -12.15
C LYS A 421 -18.06 1.57 -12.76
N MET A 422 -17.19 1.73 -13.75
CA MET A 422 -16.98 2.99 -14.48
C MET A 422 -18.24 3.44 -15.23
N GLU A 423 -18.93 2.52 -15.88
CA GLU A 423 -20.15 2.83 -16.65
C GLU A 423 -21.31 3.26 -15.74
N ILE A 424 -21.49 2.58 -14.60
CA ILE A 424 -22.50 2.97 -13.59
C ILE A 424 -22.18 4.38 -13.08
N PHE A 425 -20.93 4.65 -12.72
CA PHE A 425 -20.53 5.99 -12.25
C PHE A 425 -20.75 7.05 -13.34
N ARG A 426 -20.32 6.79 -14.56
CA ARG A 426 -20.48 7.72 -15.68
C ARG A 426 -21.94 8.08 -15.94
N ARG A 427 -22.85 7.13 -15.78
CA ARG A 427 -24.30 7.36 -15.98
C ARG A 427 -24.97 8.05 -14.80
N THR A 428 -24.61 7.66 -13.58
CA THR A 428 -25.45 7.95 -12.39
C THR A 428 -24.70 8.63 -11.23
N GLY A 429 -23.39 8.77 -11.32
CA GLY A 429 -22.55 9.19 -10.19
C GLY A 429 -22.49 8.22 -9.02
N ARG A 430 -23.13 7.04 -9.11
CA ARG A 430 -23.12 6.02 -8.06
C ARG A 430 -21.91 5.12 -8.20
N VAL A 431 -21.36 4.69 -7.07
CA VAL A 431 -20.27 3.71 -6.99
C VAL A 431 -20.82 2.43 -6.38
N PRO A 432 -20.83 1.30 -7.12
CA PRO A 432 -21.13 0.01 -6.54
C PRO A 432 -20.07 -0.39 -5.50
N GLU A 433 -20.52 -0.81 -4.31
CA GLU A 433 -19.65 -1.22 -3.21
C GLU A 433 -19.85 -2.74 -2.97
N PRO A 434 -18.91 -3.59 -3.41
CA PRO A 434 -18.90 -4.99 -3.04
C PRO A 434 -18.51 -5.17 -1.57
N SER A 435 -18.92 -6.28 -0.97
CA SER A 435 -18.76 -6.54 0.48
C SER A 435 -17.29 -6.55 0.98
N TYR A 436 -16.30 -6.64 0.09
CA TYR A 436 -14.87 -6.75 0.41
C TYR A 436 -14.02 -5.74 -0.37
N ASP A 437 -14.53 -4.55 -0.65
CA ASP A 437 -13.73 -3.52 -1.31
C ASP A 437 -12.85 -2.79 -0.28
N LEU A 438 -11.53 -2.76 -0.53
CA LEU A 438 -10.59 -1.98 0.26
C LEU A 438 -10.87 -0.48 0.13
N PHE A 439 -11.24 -0.07 -1.08
CA PHE A 439 -11.46 1.31 -1.43
C PHE A 439 -12.95 1.65 -1.33
N HIS A 440 -13.32 2.38 -0.28
CA HIS A 440 -14.68 2.87 -0.09
C HIS A 440 -15.14 3.81 -1.22
N PRO A 441 -16.45 4.05 -1.38
CA PRO A 441 -16.99 4.91 -2.44
C PRO A 441 -16.30 6.28 -2.56
N ALA A 442 -15.89 6.90 -1.44
CA ALA A 442 -15.16 8.17 -1.47
C ALA A 442 -13.83 8.10 -2.25
N SER A 443 -13.11 6.97 -2.16
CA SER A 443 -11.87 6.74 -2.92
C SER A 443 -12.14 6.64 -4.42
N TRP A 444 -13.13 5.84 -4.82
CA TRP A 444 -13.55 5.73 -6.21
C TRP A 444 -14.00 7.06 -6.80
N VAL A 445 -14.80 7.83 -6.04
CA VAL A 445 -15.24 9.18 -6.42
C VAL A 445 -14.05 10.12 -6.60
N ALA A 446 -13.07 10.08 -5.66
CA ALA A 446 -11.88 10.92 -5.73
C ALA A 446 -11.09 10.67 -7.04
N VAL A 447 -10.85 9.41 -7.37
CA VAL A 447 -10.08 9.04 -8.56
C VAL A 447 -10.88 9.27 -9.84
N MET A 448 -12.14 8.84 -9.92
CA MET A 448 -12.97 9.02 -11.11
C MET A 448 -13.15 10.50 -11.46
N LEU A 449 -13.49 11.34 -10.47
CA LEU A 449 -13.60 12.79 -10.70
C LEU A 449 -12.23 13.43 -10.97
N GLY A 450 -11.19 12.98 -10.28
CA GLY A 450 -9.80 13.44 -10.49
C GLY A 450 -9.28 13.14 -11.89
N GLN A 451 -9.71 12.02 -12.47
CA GLN A 451 -9.45 11.61 -13.86
C GLN A 451 -10.45 12.20 -14.88
N GLY A 452 -11.20 13.24 -14.47
CA GLY A 452 -12.10 13.97 -15.37
C GLY A 452 -13.40 13.24 -15.72
N MET A 453 -13.72 12.13 -15.07
CA MET A 453 -14.95 11.38 -15.33
C MET A 453 -16.14 12.07 -14.67
N VAL A 454 -16.84 12.92 -15.40
CA VAL A 454 -18.02 13.66 -14.91
C VAL A 454 -19.28 12.84 -15.19
N PRO A 455 -20.09 12.49 -14.15
CA PRO A 455 -21.35 11.78 -14.36
C PRO A 455 -22.37 12.56 -15.19
N GLN A 456 -23.16 11.84 -15.98
CA GLN A 456 -24.23 12.39 -16.82
C GLN A 456 -25.48 12.79 -16.02
N SER A 457 -25.68 12.15 -14.86
CA SER A 457 -26.78 12.43 -13.94
C SER A 457 -26.34 12.22 -12.49
N PHE A 458 -27.22 12.51 -11.57
CA PHE A 458 -27.06 12.29 -10.14
C PHE A 458 -28.27 11.55 -9.56
N ASP A 459 -28.17 11.12 -8.31
CA ASP A 459 -29.23 10.41 -7.62
C ASP A 459 -30.50 11.26 -7.49
N PRO A 460 -31.67 10.83 -7.95
CA PRO A 460 -32.92 11.56 -7.78
C PRO A 460 -33.28 11.87 -6.30
N MET A 461 -32.76 11.08 -5.36
CA MET A 461 -33.00 11.33 -3.92
C MET A 461 -32.41 12.65 -3.42
N VAL A 462 -31.53 13.29 -4.21
CA VAL A 462 -31.02 14.65 -3.90
C VAL A 462 -32.16 15.69 -3.82
N ASP A 463 -33.29 15.45 -4.48
CA ASP A 463 -34.45 16.34 -4.48
C ASP A 463 -35.22 16.38 -3.14
N SER A 464 -34.86 15.48 -2.20
CA SER A 464 -35.34 15.55 -0.81
C SER A 464 -34.93 16.80 -0.06
N VAL A 465 -33.91 17.54 -0.55
CA VAL A 465 -33.43 18.81 0.02
C VAL A 465 -33.61 19.94 -1.00
N ALA A 466 -34.17 21.05 -0.58
CA ALA A 466 -34.36 22.19 -1.49
C ALA A 466 -33.01 22.77 -1.99
N PRO A 467 -32.86 23.16 -3.28
CA PRO A 467 -31.58 23.63 -3.83
C PRO A 467 -30.92 24.76 -3.06
N ARG A 468 -31.69 25.73 -2.55
CA ARG A 468 -31.17 26.85 -1.74
C ARG A 468 -30.64 26.40 -0.39
N GLU A 469 -31.30 25.42 0.23
CA GLU A 469 -30.88 24.85 1.50
C GLU A 469 -29.58 24.04 1.30
N ALA A 470 -29.51 23.18 0.29
CA ALA A 470 -28.30 22.45 -0.06
C ALA A 470 -27.12 23.41 -0.32
N ALA A 471 -27.31 24.47 -1.07
CA ALA A 471 -26.28 25.49 -1.33
C ALA A 471 -25.77 26.16 -0.04
N ALA A 472 -26.68 26.50 0.89
CA ALA A 472 -26.29 27.08 2.18
C ALA A 472 -25.48 26.09 3.04
N VAL A 473 -25.89 24.82 3.09
CA VAL A 473 -25.16 23.77 3.81
C VAL A 473 -23.79 23.56 3.21
N LEU A 474 -23.66 23.45 1.87
CA LEU A 474 -22.38 23.33 1.18
C LEU A 474 -21.46 24.51 1.49
N ALA A 475 -21.96 25.75 1.45
CA ALA A 475 -21.17 26.94 1.80
C ALA A 475 -20.67 26.90 3.26
N GLY A 476 -21.54 26.48 4.19
CA GLY A 476 -21.20 26.28 5.60
C GLY A 476 -20.10 25.22 5.80
N MET A 477 -20.24 24.04 5.19
CA MET A 477 -19.23 22.97 5.26
C MET A 477 -17.87 23.45 4.74
N ARG A 478 -17.84 24.09 3.57
CA ARG A 478 -16.62 24.62 2.97
C ARG A 478 -15.90 25.58 3.90
N LYS A 479 -16.64 26.51 4.53
CA LYS A 479 -16.10 27.49 5.48
C LYS A 479 -15.48 26.78 6.69
N VAL A 480 -16.22 25.88 7.34
CA VAL A 480 -15.76 25.13 8.53
C VAL A 480 -14.52 24.32 8.23
N ILE A 481 -14.48 23.64 7.07
CA ILE A 481 -13.33 22.84 6.64
C ILE A 481 -12.09 23.73 6.41
N ALA A 482 -12.25 24.86 5.74
CA ALA A 482 -11.14 25.78 5.50
C ALA A 482 -10.58 26.36 6.82
N GLU A 483 -11.44 26.81 7.72
CA GLU A 483 -11.06 27.31 9.04
C GLU A 483 -10.37 26.22 9.87
N ALA A 484 -10.90 25.00 9.90
CA ALA A 484 -10.29 23.89 10.61
C ALA A 484 -8.88 23.56 10.07
N ALA A 485 -8.70 23.52 8.75
CA ALA A 485 -7.40 23.29 8.16
C ALA A 485 -6.36 24.35 8.55
N GLU A 486 -6.76 25.63 8.66
CA GLU A 486 -5.87 26.71 9.09
C GLU A 486 -5.45 26.63 10.57
N HIS A 487 -6.24 25.96 11.42
CA HIS A 487 -5.92 25.80 12.84
C HIS A 487 -4.99 24.61 13.13
N MET A 488 -4.82 23.68 12.19
CA MET A 488 -3.88 22.55 12.35
C MET A 488 -2.43 23.06 12.34
N PRO A 489 -1.51 22.47 13.12
CA PRO A 489 -0.09 22.79 13.05
C PRO A 489 0.53 22.34 11.71
N MET A 490 1.68 22.91 11.34
CA MET A 490 2.50 22.35 10.26
C MET A 490 2.96 20.94 10.65
N GLN A 491 3.03 20.01 9.69
CA GLN A 491 3.46 18.64 9.98
C GLN A 491 4.83 18.59 10.67
N GLN A 492 5.79 19.42 10.24
CA GLN A 492 7.10 19.46 10.88
C GLN A 492 7.01 19.88 12.35
N GLN A 493 6.15 20.85 12.69
CA GLN A 493 5.94 21.27 14.07
C GLN A 493 5.36 20.15 14.94
N PHE A 494 4.39 19.40 14.38
CA PHE A 494 3.84 18.23 15.05
C PHE A 494 4.90 17.15 15.30
N ILE A 495 5.73 16.85 14.30
CA ILE A 495 6.83 15.88 14.40
C ILE A 495 7.84 16.32 15.46
N ASP A 496 8.29 17.59 15.42
CA ASP A 496 9.28 18.11 16.35
C ASP A 496 8.82 18.06 17.80
N LEU A 497 7.52 18.27 18.04
CA LEU A 497 6.95 18.27 19.37
C LEU A 497 6.73 16.85 19.91
N HIS A 498 6.33 15.88 19.06
CA HIS A 498 5.79 14.60 19.53
C HIS A 498 6.65 13.37 19.18
N CYS A 499 7.32 13.36 18.05
CA CYS A 499 7.94 12.15 17.51
C CYS A 499 9.18 12.39 16.66
N ARG A 500 9.93 13.43 16.97
CA ARG A 500 11.21 13.70 16.29
C ARG A 500 12.14 12.52 16.45
N ALA A 501 12.63 12.00 15.31
CA ALA A 501 13.58 10.91 15.28
C ALA A 501 15.00 11.37 15.59
N GLU A 502 15.80 10.47 16.13
CA GLU A 502 17.24 10.71 16.27
C GLU A 502 17.90 10.74 14.88
N PRO A 503 18.92 11.57 14.69
CA PRO A 503 19.68 11.57 13.45
C PRO A 503 20.26 10.18 13.16
N VAL A 504 20.06 9.67 11.96
CA VAL A 504 20.73 8.46 11.47
C VAL A 504 21.98 8.91 10.73
N GLU A 505 23.13 8.39 11.10
CA GLU A 505 24.34 8.56 10.31
C GLU A 505 24.12 7.91 8.93
N MET A 506 23.97 8.72 7.90
CA MET A 506 23.95 8.23 6.52
C MET A 506 25.38 7.77 6.18
N PRO A 507 25.57 6.54 5.66
CA PRO A 507 26.89 6.16 5.17
C PRO A 507 27.36 7.19 4.14
N ALA A 508 28.54 7.75 4.37
CA ALA A 508 29.13 8.71 3.43
C ALA A 508 29.22 8.05 2.05
N MET A 509 28.75 8.74 1.02
CA MET A 509 29.01 8.32 -0.36
C MET A 509 30.52 8.19 -0.51
N ALA A 510 31.01 6.99 -0.81
CA ALA A 510 32.36 6.83 -1.30
C ALA A 510 32.45 7.62 -2.61
N VAL A 511 33.03 8.82 -2.55
CA VAL A 511 33.39 9.60 -3.72
C VAL A 511 34.44 8.75 -4.42
N ALA A 512 34.05 8.06 -5.50
CA ALA A 512 35.01 7.47 -6.41
C ALA A 512 35.82 8.64 -7.00
N VAL A 513 37.00 8.92 -6.39
CA VAL A 513 38.00 9.75 -6.99
C VAL A 513 38.45 9.00 -8.22
N SER A 514 38.00 9.43 -9.39
CA SER A 514 38.54 9.04 -10.67
C SER A 514 39.99 9.55 -10.71
N GLY A 515 40.90 8.69 -10.30
CA GLY A 515 42.34 8.86 -10.55
C GLY A 515 42.58 8.69 -12.05
N SER A 516 43.14 9.73 -12.61
CA SER A 516 43.69 9.90 -13.96
C SER A 516 44.33 8.68 -14.58
#